data_5e58219238d578f2da27fb65ad5ed31c
#
_entry.id   5e58219238d578f2da27fb65ad5ed31c
#
_cell.length_a   1.000
_cell.length_b   1.000
_cell.length_c   1.000
_cell.angle_alpha   90.00
_cell.angle_beta   90.00
_cell.angle_gamma   90.00
#
_symmetry.space_group_name_H-M   'P 1'
#
loop_
_entity.id
_entity.type
_entity.pdbx_description
1 polymer ?
#
loop_
_entity_poly.entity_id
_entity_poly.type
_entity_poly.pdbx_seq_one_letter_code
_entity_poly.pdbx_strand_id
1 'polypeptide(L)'
;DGSLEISLTEFPDVTFRWTYGEMLAVKGSKSTSLYTGMPIWNAYFCDLTGDGLPELCSSISWGSGMIDNRVIIYDYANGVSYELSDRGYFDFTLRQDHQDGRLYVDKTKYHTDELVETGRLVFKNHCIQIEGFSNEAHQVFQAEILEIHDGNYLVKPVEGSWELNSADRIEVPIRNAHPSPEPEIGDVIEIEYAGEILETYPAQIADVYGIKVIEKNKGFTHLANDD
;
A
#
# COMPACT_ATOMS: atom_id res chain seq x y z
N ASP A 1 20.75 22.43 -10.48
CA ASP A 1 20.43 21.19 -9.76
C ASP A 1 19.14 21.44 -8.96
N GLY A 2 18.02 20.94 -9.45
CA GLY A 2 16.68 21.27 -8.92
C GLY A 2 16.27 20.42 -7.71
N SER A 3 17.18 20.07 -6.81
CA SER A 3 16.86 19.30 -5.60
C SER A 3 16.40 20.22 -4.46
N LEU A 4 15.42 19.74 -3.69
CA LEU A 4 14.98 20.36 -2.43
C LEU A 4 15.44 19.48 -1.26
N GLU A 5 15.95 20.13 -0.21
CA GLU A 5 16.37 19.47 1.03
C GLU A 5 15.46 19.89 2.18
N ILE A 6 15.02 18.91 2.95
CA ILE A 6 14.10 19.09 4.07
C ILE A 6 14.66 18.35 5.29
N SER A 7 14.78 19.06 6.41
CA SER A 7 15.15 18.47 7.70
C SER A 7 13.99 18.59 8.67
N LEU A 8 13.70 17.52 9.37
CA LEU A 8 12.62 17.43 10.34
C LEU A 8 13.18 17.30 11.76
N THR A 9 12.48 17.86 12.72
CA THR A 9 12.85 17.78 14.14
C THR A 9 12.75 16.36 14.67
N GLU A 10 11.85 15.57 14.10
CA GLU A 10 11.59 14.17 14.44
C GLU A 10 12.73 13.24 13.98
N PHE A 11 13.48 13.67 12.95
CA PHE A 11 14.62 12.93 12.41
C PHE A 11 15.89 13.82 12.35
N PRO A 12 16.45 14.23 13.49
CA PRO A 12 17.48 15.29 13.55
C PRO A 12 18.79 14.96 12.82
N ASP A 13 19.07 13.66 12.60
CA ASP A 13 20.28 13.21 11.92
C ASP A 13 20.07 12.95 10.42
N VAL A 14 18.88 13.24 9.88
CA VAL A 14 18.50 12.91 8.51
C VAL A 14 18.08 14.17 7.78
N THR A 15 18.58 14.31 6.55
CA THR A 15 18.08 15.28 5.58
C THR A 15 17.40 14.52 4.46
N PHE A 16 16.12 14.79 4.23
CA PHE A 16 15.40 14.26 3.08
C PHE A 16 15.71 15.12 1.87
N ARG A 17 16.14 14.48 0.79
CA ARG A 17 16.44 15.17 -0.48
C ARG A 17 15.48 14.68 -1.54
N TRP A 18 14.66 15.57 -2.01
CA TRP A 18 13.75 15.37 -3.13
C TRP A 18 14.39 15.86 -4.42
N THR A 19 14.49 14.97 -5.40
CA THR A 19 14.88 15.28 -6.78
C THR A 19 13.70 15.04 -7.71
N TYR A 20 13.86 15.34 -8.99
CA TYR A 20 12.85 15.03 -10.01
C TYR A 20 12.41 13.56 -9.99
N GLY A 21 13.32 12.62 -9.81
CA GLY A 21 13.06 11.20 -9.95
C GLY A 21 13.28 10.35 -8.70
N GLU A 22 13.71 10.95 -7.59
CA GLU A 22 14.10 10.16 -6.42
C GLU A 22 13.92 10.93 -5.11
N MET A 23 13.42 10.22 -4.09
CA MET A 23 13.41 10.67 -2.71
C MET A 23 14.51 9.92 -1.96
N LEU A 24 15.42 10.68 -1.34
CA LEU A 24 16.59 10.18 -0.64
C LEU A 24 16.54 10.55 0.83
N ALA A 25 17.01 9.66 1.70
CA ALA A 25 17.40 9.96 3.06
C ALA A 25 18.93 10.07 3.14
N VAL A 26 19.43 11.22 3.60
CA VAL A 26 20.86 11.50 3.73
C VAL A 26 21.20 11.58 5.21
N LYS A 27 22.09 10.69 5.67
CA LYS A 27 22.59 10.66 7.05
C LYS A 27 24.12 10.69 7.03
N GLY A 28 24.70 11.84 7.39
CA GLY A 28 26.14 12.06 7.26
C GLY A 28 26.61 11.94 5.80
N SER A 29 27.51 11.01 5.49
CA SER A 29 27.97 10.74 4.12
C SER A 29 27.17 9.66 3.40
N LYS A 30 26.20 9.02 4.06
CA LYS A 30 25.39 7.94 3.47
C LYS A 30 24.09 8.51 2.91
N SER A 31 23.81 8.17 1.66
CA SER A 31 22.53 8.45 0.99
C SER A 31 21.83 7.12 0.72
N THR A 32 20.53 7.05 1.01
CA THR A 32 19.70 5.87 0.80
C THR A 32 18.47 6.28 0.01
N SER A 33 18.19 5.60 -1.10
CA SER A 33 16.97 5.79 -1.88
C SER A 33 15.78 5.22 -1.09
N LEU A 34 14.74 6.01 -0.94
CA LEU A 34 13.50 5.59 -0.28
C LEU A 34 12.48 5.12 -1.31
N TYR A 35 12.27 5.90 -2.33
CA TYR A 35 11.43 5.57 -3.49
C TYR A 35 11.81 6.42 -4.70
N THR A 36 11.34 5.99 -5.87
CA THR A 36 11.59 6.67 -7.15
C THR A 36 10.28 6.98 -7.85
N GLY A 37 10.32 7.87 -8.86
CA GLY A 37 9.21 8.20 -9.74
C GLY A 37 9.71 8.87 -11.02
N MET A 38 8.84 9.01 -12.01
CA MET A 38 9.20 9.65 -13.28
C MET A 38 8.05 10.59 -13.74
N PRO A 39 7.82 11.74 -13.06
CA PRO A 39 8.52 12.32 -11.91
C PRO A 39 7.89 11.98 -10.54
N ILE A 40 8.52 12.51 -9.48
CA ILE A 40 7.88 12.75 -8.19
C ILE A 40 7.28 14.16 -8.26
N TRP A 41 5.95 14.28 -8.24
CA TRP A 41 5.24 15.53 -8.44
C TRP A 41 5.21 16.45 -7.23
N ASN A 42 5.11 15.85 -6.04
CA ASN A 42 5.02 16.56 -4.78
C ASN A 42 5.58 15.71 -3.64
N ALA A 43 5.84 16.32 -2.50
CA ALA A 43 6.22 15.63 -1.28
C ALA A 43 5.65 16.37 -0.07
N TYR A 44 4.97 15.64 0.80
CA TYR A 44 4.42 16.10 2.05
C TYR A 44 4.92 15.24 3.19
N PHE A 45 4.95 15.82 4.39
CA PHE A 45 5.27 15.11 5.63
C PHE A 45 4.06 15.21 6.55
N CYS A 46 3.53 14.08 6.98
CA CYS A 46 2.32 14.02 7.79
C CYS A 46 2.34 12.78 8.66
N ASP A 47 2.08 12.92 9.95
CA ASP A 47 1.87 11.78 10.86
C ASP A 47 0.49 11.15 10.55
N LEU A 48 0.48 10.18 9.64
CA LEU A 48 -0.72 9.45 9.23
C LEU A 48 -1.00 8.26 10.15
N THR A 49 0.05 7.61 10.66
CA THR A 49 -0.07 6.42 11.51
C THR A 49 -0.48 6.78 12.93
N GLY A 50 -0.23 8.03 13.37
CA GLY A 50 -0.54 8.53 14.71
C GLY A 50 0.49 8.13 15.74
N ASP A 51 1.70 7.77 15.33
CA ASP A 51 2.81 7.38 16.22
C ASP A 51 3.69 8.58 16.65
N GLY A 52 3.42 9.77 16.12
CA GLY A 52 4.15 11.00 16.38
C GLY A 52 5.35 11.22 15.47
N LEU A 53 5.56 10.34 14.48
CA LEU A 53 6.60 10.46 13.45
C LEU A 53 5.97 10.67 12.08
N PRO A 54 6.45 11.63 11.27
CA PRO A 54 5.82 11.87 9.98
C PRO A 54 6.24 10.87 8.91
N GLU A 55 5.27 10.39 8.14
CA GLU A 55 5.47 9.68 6.89
C GLU A 55 5.74 10.67 5.75
N LEU A 56 6.49 10.19 4.74
CA LEU A 56 6.68 10.88 3.48
C LEU A 56 5.57 10.46 2.51
N CYS A 57 4.79 11.43 2.04
CA CYS A 57 3.63 11.20 1.18
C CYS A 57 3.83 11.92 -0.16
N SER A 58 3.77 11.22 -1.28
CA SER A 58 4.05 11.79 -2.60
C SER A 58 3.09 11.27 -3.67
N SER A 59 2.81 12.12 -4.67
CA SER A 59 2.34 11.66 -5.96
C SER A 59 3.54 11.38 -6.84
N ILE A 60 3.55 10.24 -7.48
CA ILE A 60 4.60 9.81 -8.40
C ILE A 60 3.99 9.33 -9.71
N SER A 61 4.74 9.43 -10.80
CA SER A 61 4.37 8.77 -12.07
C SER A 61 5.27 7.59 -12.33
N TRP A 62 4.72 6.56 -12.95
CA TRP A 62 5.44 5.41 -13.44
C TRP A 62 5.15 5.17 -14.93
N GLY A 63 6.11 4.55 -15.61
CA GLY A 63 5.95 4.06 -16.97
C GLY A 63 6.56 4.96 -18.05
N SER A 64 6.91 4.33 -19.16
CA SER A 64 7.49 4.98 -20.34
C SER A 64 6.55 5.03 -21.55
N GLY A 65 5.41 4.37 -21.48
CA GLY A 65 4.43 4.30 -22.57
C GLY A 65 3.01 4.60 -22.10
N MET A 66 2.61 4.02 -20.97
CA MET A 66 1.43 4.42 -20.22
C MET A 66 1.92 5.05 -18.91
N ILE A 67 1.63 6.33 -18.73
CA ILE A 67 1.94 7.04 -17.50
C ILE A 67 0.84 6.68 -16.50
N ASP A 68 1.25 6.20 -15.33
CA ASP A 68 0.39 5.79 -14.24
C ASP A 68 0.74 6.66 -13.03
N ASN A 69 -0.17 7.53 -12.62
CA ASN A 69 0.00 8.41 -11.48
C ASN A 69 -0.50 7.73 -10.22
N ARG A 70 0.37 7.64 -9.23
CA ARG A 70 0.17 6.91 -7.98
C ARG A 70 0.45 7.78 -6.78
N VAL A 71 -0.10 7.39 -5.65
CA VAL A 71 0.27 7.94 -4.35
C VAL A 71 1.13 6.91 -3.63
N ILE A 72 2.31 7.33 -3.18
CA ILE A 72 3.20 6.54 -2.34
C ILE A 72 3.34 7.19 -0.96
N ILE A 73 3.28 6.38 0.07
CA ILE A 73 3.55 6.77 1.45
C ILE A 73 4.71 5.93 1.94
N TYR A 74 5.73 6.57 2.49
CA TYR A 74 6.89 5.89 3.04
C TYR A 74 7.04 6.22 4.52
N ASP A 75 6.81 5.24 5.36
CA ASP A 75 7.10 5.28 6.78
C ASP A 75 8.60 5.07 7.00
N TYR A 76 9.30 6.19 7.20
CA TYR A 76 10.75 6.15 7.37
C TYR A 76 11.19 5.48 8.68
N ALA A 77 10.38 5.61 9.74
CA ALA A 77 10.70 5.05 11.04
C ALA A 77 10.68 3.52 11.04
N ASN A 78 9.74 2.92 10.33
CA ASN A 78 9.54 1.48 10.24
C ASN A 78 10.10 0.87 8.95
N GLY A 79 10.49 1.69 7.96
CA GLY A 79 10.99 1.23 6.67
C GLY A 79 9.93 0.56 5.80
N VAL A 80 8.66 0.97 5.95
CA VAL A 80 7.51 0.40 5.25
C VAL A 80 7.01 1.37 4.18
N SER A 81 6.63 0.84 3.03
CA SER A 81 6.04 1.59 1.93
C SER A 81 4.61 1.14 1.65
N TYR A 82 3.72 2.11 1.44
CA TYR A 82 2.34 1.90 1.02
C TYR A 82 2.12 2.57 -0.33
N GLU A 83 1.34 1.96 -1.21
CA GLU A 83 1.09 2.48 -2.55
C GLU A 83 -0.41 2.44 -2.87
N LEU A 84 -0.93 3.53 -3.41
CA LEU A 84 -2.26 3.61 -4.01
C LEU A 84 -2.11 3.76 -5.52
N SER A 85 -2.57 2.76 -6.27
CA SER A 85 -2.50 2.73 -7.75
C SER A 85 -3.67 1.94 -8.32
N ASP A 86 -4.08 2.26 -9.54
CA ASP A 86 -5.18 1.58 -10.24
C ASP A 86 -4.77 0.95 -11.57
N ARG A 87 -3.47 0.85 -11.82
CA ARG A 87 -2.88 0.17 -12.99
C ARG A 87 -3.45 0.59 -14.36
N GLY A 88 -3.88 1.85 -14.50
CA GLY A 88 -4.21 2.43 -15.81
C GLY A 88 -5.68 2.71 -16.08
N TYR A 89 -6.57 2.54 -15.11
CA TYR A 89 -7.96 3.02 -15.21
C TYR A 89 -8.12 4.42 -14.64
N PHE A 90 -7.44 4.70 -13.53
CA PHE A 90 -7.47 5.99 -12.86
C PHE A 90 -6.07 6.44 -12.46
N ASP A 91 -5.91 7.75 -12.43
CA ASP A 91 -4.74 8.42 -11.87
C ASP A 91 -5.07 8.95 -10.48
N PHE A 92 -4.10 8.86 -9.57
CA PHE A 92 -4.23 9.37 -8.21
C PHE A 92 -3.23 10.50 -7.98
N THR A 93 -3.73 11.65 -7.50
CA THR A 93 -2.91 12.81 -7.18
C THR A 93 -3.13 13.25 -5.75
N LEU A 94 -2.05 13.35 -4.98
CA LEU A 94 -2.06 13.79 -3.61
C LEU A 94 -1.98 15.31 -3.53
N ARG A 95 -2.79 15.92 -2.68
CA ARG A 95 -2.70 17.34 -2.36
C ARG A 95 -2.91 17.59 -0.87
N GLN A 96 -2.35 18.67 -0.38
CA GLN A 96 -2.61 19.15 0.96
C GLN A 96 -3.64 20.28 0.93
N ASP A 97 -4.65 20.20 1.79
CA ASP A 97 -5.58 21.30 2.00
C ASP A 97 -4.92 22.36 2.90
N HIS A 98 -4.93 23.61 2.44
CA HIS A 98 -4.31 24.73 3.16
C HIS A 98 -5.11 25.19 4.38
N GLN A 99 -6.38 24.77 4.51
CA GLN A 99 -7.25 25.20 5.62
C GLN A 99 -7.08 24.28 6.84
N ASP A 100 -7.05 22.96 6.61
CA ASP A 100 -6.99 21.98 7.68
C ASP A 100 -5.64 21.23 7.75
N GLY A 101 -4.76 21.43 6.76
CA GLY A 101 -3.45 20.79 6.67
C GLY A 101 -3.48 19.30 6.33
N ARG A 102 -4.67 18.74 6.06
CA ARG A 102 -4.85 17.32 5.78
C ARG A 102 -4.51 16.98 4.34
N LEU A 103 -4.22 15.71 4.12
CA LEU A 103 -3.93 15.17 2.80
C LEU A 103 -5.20 14.59 2.15
N TYR A 104 -5.41 14.94 0.90
CA TYR A 104 -6.50 14.47 0.06
C TYR A 104 -5.96 13.84 -1.20
N VAL A 105 -6.67 12.85 -1.71
CA VAL A 105 -6.38 12.20 -2.99
C VAL A 105 -7.49 12.54 -3.97
N ASP A 106 -7.10 13.06 -5.12
CA ASP A 106 -7.98 13.25 -6.26
C ASP A 106 -7.82 12.05 -7.19
N LYS A 107 -8.92 11.34 -7.47
CA LYS A 107 -9.02 10.24 -8.43
C LYS A 107 -9.49 10.82 -9.75
N THR A 108 -8.70 10.71 -10.79
CA THR A 108 -9.03 11.21 -12.13
C THR A 108 -9.03 10.07 -13.13
N LYS A 109 -9.82 10.21 -14.22
CA LYS A 109 -9.79 9.24 -15.31
C LYS A 109 -8.47 9.32 -16.04
N TYR A 110 -7.89 8.15 -16.28
CA TYR A 110 -6.66 8.02 -17.06
C TYR A 110 -6.78 8.74 -18.42
N HIS A 111 -5.76 9.48 -18.83
CA HIS A 111 -5.65 10.30 -20.05
C HIS A 111 -6.60 11.50 -20.19
N THR A 112 -7.54 11.74 -19.32
CA THR A 112 -8.49 12.83 -19.50
C THR A 112 -8.41 13.92 -18.46
N ASP A 113 -7.71 13.68 -17.35
CA ASP A 113 -7.66 14.54 -16.16
C ASP A 113 -9.05 14.87 -15.58
N GLU A 114 -10.09 14.15 -16.01
CA GLU A 114 -11.46 14.33 -15.50
C GLU A 114 -11.53 13.84 -14.06
N LEU A 115 -11.78 14.75 -13.13
CA LEU A 115 -11.94 14.42 -11.71
C LEU A 115 -13.18 13.55 -11.51
N VAL A 116 -12.98 12.37 -10.93
CA VAL A 116 -14.04 11.42 -10.58
C VAL A 116 -14.45 11.61 -9.14
N GLU A 117 -13.49 11.56 -8.22
CA GLU A 117 -13.72 11.63 -6.79
C GLU A 117 -12.55 12.32 -6.09
N THR A 118 -12.85 12.91 -4.93
CA THR A 118 -11.85 13.42 -3.99
C THR A 118 -12.14 12.83 -2.62
N GLY A 119 -11.13 12.26 -1.98
CA GLY A 119 -11.27 11.72 -0.64
C GLY A 119 -10.07 12.05 0.24
N ARG A 120 -10.24 11.92 1.55
CA ARG A 120 -9.20 12.17 2.53
C ARG A 120 -8.31 10.94 2.70
N LEU A 121 -7.00 11.12 2.57
CA LEU A 121 -6.04 10.06 2.90
C LEU A 121 -6.02 9.82 4.41
N VAL A 122 -6.19 8.58 4.82
CA VAL A 122 -6.18 8.16 6.23
C VAL A 122 -5.44 6.83 6.38
N PHE A 123 -5.00 6.54 7.61
CA PHE A 123 -4.42 5.27 7.98
C PHE A 123 -5.34 4.57 8.98
N LYS A 124 -5.82 3.37 8.64
CA LYS A 124 -6.70 2.57 9.48
C LYS A 124 -6.41 1.08 9.30
N ASN A 125 -6.45 0.33 10.37
CA ASN A 125 -6.25 -1.13 10.34
C ASN A 125 -4.94 -1.54 9.63
N HIS A 126 -3.86 -0.79 9.87
CA HIS A 126 -2.54 -0.99 9.26
C HIS A 126 -2.51 -0.88 7.72
N CYS A 127 -3.45 -0.16 7.13
CA CYS A 127 -3.45 0.14 5.70
C CYS A 127 -3.84 1.60 5.42
N ILE A 128 -3.46 2.08 4.24
CA ILE A 128 -3.93 3.37 3.73
C ILE A 128 -5.32 3.21 3.14
N GLN A 129 -6.19 4.17 3.42
CA GLN A 129 -7.57 4.21 2.91
C GLN A 129 -7.90 5.63 2.48
N ILE A 130 -8.89 5.76 1.59
CA ILE A 130 -9.38 7.07 1.14
C ILE A 130 -10.82 7.23 1.62
N GLU A 131 -11.01 8.03 2.65
CA GLU A 131 -12.35 8.38 3.12
C GLU A 131 -13.03 9.35 2.15
N GLY A 132 -14.22 8.98 1.68
CA GLY A 132 -15.04 9.81 0.78
C GLY A 132 -15.02 9.36 -0.67
N PHE A 133 -14.23 8.38 -1.04
CA PHE A 133 -14.47 7.67 -2.30
C PHE A 133 -15.78 6.89 -2.17
N SER A 134 -16.55 6.85 -3.27
CA SER A 134 -17.74 6.02 -3.33
C SER A 134 -17.31 4.58 -3.04
N ASN A 135 -17.92 3.99 -2.02
CA ASN A 135 -17.72 2.59 -1.71
C ASN A 135 -18.15 1.75 -2.94
N GLU A 136 -17.20 1.40 -3.79
CA GLU A 136 -17.33 0.14 -4.50
C GLU A 136 -17.46 -0.90 -3.39
N ALA A 137 -18.48 -1.74 -3.46
CA ALA A 137 -18.87 -2.59 -2.34
C ALA A 137 -17.67 -3.41 -1.88
N HIS A 138 -17.06 -3.03 -0.77
CA HIS A 138 -15.96 -3.79 -0.18
C HIS A 138 -16.46 -5.20 0.09
N GLN A 139 -15.82 -6.15 -0.52
CA GLN A 139 -16.06 -7.57 -0.26
C GLN A 139 -15.02 -8.10 0.70
N VAL A 140 -15.42 -9.05 1.49
CA VAL A 140 -14.55 -9.68 2.49
C VAL A 140 -14.62 -11.18 2.31
N PHE A 141 -13.47 -11.82 2.23
CA PHE A 141 -13.39 -13.27 2.25
C PHE A 141 -12.23 -13.76 3.11
N GLN A 142 -12.27 -15.04 3.43
CA GLN A 142 -11.25 -15.71 4.21
C GLN A 142 -10.48 -16.68 3.32
N ALA A 143 -9.16 -16.73 3.53
CA ALA A 143 -8.29 -17.60 2.75
C ALA A 143 -7.09 -18.08 3.56
N GLU A 144 -6.64 -19.29 3.26
CA GLU A 144 -5.38 -19.87 3.76
C GLU A 144 -4.21 -19.39 2.92
N ILE A 145 -3.13 -18.96 3.54
CA ILE A 145 -1.89 -18.59 2.85
C ILE A 145 -1.17 -19.86 2.41
N LEU A 146 -0.97 -20.00 1.11
CA LEU A 146 -0.22 -21.09 0.50
C LEU A 146 1.27 -20.75 0.32
N GLU A 147 1.55 -19.51 -0.13
CA GLU A 147 2.90 -19.03 -0.41
C GLU A 147 2.99 -17.53 -0.09
N ILE A 148 4.18 -17.10 0.31
CA ILE A 148 4.51 -15.69 0.56
C ILE A 148 5.61 -15.29 -0.42
N HIS A 149 5.31 -14.29 -1.25
CA HIS A 149 6.24 -13.72 -2.20
C HIS A 149 6.52 -12.25 -1.85
N ASP A 150 7.57 -11.68 -2.44
CA ASP A 150 7.87 -10.26 -2.27
C ASP A 150 6.72 -9.40 -2.82
N GLY A 151 5.95 -8.80 -1.90
CA GLY A 151 4.81 -7.94 -2.22
C GLY A 151 3.46 -8.63 -2.50
N ASN A 152 3.36 -9.97 -2.41
CA ASN A 152 2.09 -10.70 -2.64
C ASN A 152 1.97 -11.95 -1.75
N TYR A 153 0.72 -12.31 -1.41
CA TYR A 153 0.39 -13.64 -0.89
C TYR A 153 -0.33 -14.45 -1.98
N LEU A 154 0.07 -15.71 -2.15
CA LEU A 154 -0.76 -16.69 -2.86
C LEU A 154 -1.66 -17.36 -1.83
N VAL A 155 -2.97 -17.25 -2.02
CA VAL A 155 -3.95 -17.75 -1.06
C VAL A 155 -4.94 -18.72 -1.70
N LYS A 156 -5.54 -19.56 -0.86
CA LYS A 156 -6.65 -20.43 -1.21
C LYS A 156 -7.88 -20.00 -0.42
N PRO A 157 -8.98 -19.54 -1.05
CA PRO A 157 -10.21 -19.22 -0.35
C PRO A 157 -10.70 -20.42 0.49
N VAL A 158 -11.23 -20.16 1.69
CA VAL A 158 -11.77 -21.20 2.55
C VAL A 158 -13.04 -21.83 1.94
N GLU A 159 -13.38 -23.04 2.35
CA GLU A 159 -14.57 -23.72 1.88
C GLU A 159 -15.84 -22.91 2.17
N GLY A 160 -16.67 -22.72 1.15
CA GLY A 160 -17.89 -21.90 1.19
C GLY A 160 -17.70 -20.44 0.82
N SER A 161 -16.48 -19.97 0.56
CA SER A 161 -16.23 -18.64 -0.01
C SER A 161 -16.80 -18.53 -1.42
N TRP A 162 -17.42 -17.38 -1.73
CA TRP A 162 -17.90 -17.06 -3.07
C TRP A 162 -16.76 -17.04 -4.10
N GLU A 163 -15.58 -16.61 -3.69
CA GLU A 163 -14.37 -16.45 -4.50
C GLU A 163 -13.87 -17.78 -5.08
N LEU A 164 -14.23 -18.92 -4.48
CA LEU A 164 -13.99 -20.26 -5.05
C LEU A 164 -14.68 -20.49 -6.39
N ASN A 165 -15.75 -19.74 -6.70
CA ASN A 165 -16.37 -19.81 -8.03
C ASN A 165 -15.49 -19.18 -9.11
N SER A 166 -14.60 -18.24 -8.72
CA SER A 166 -13.67 -17.59 -9.64
C SER A 166 -12.36 -18.36 -9.74
N ALA A 167 -11.76 -18.75 -8.61
CA ALA A 167 -10.51 -19.51 -8.60
C ALA A 167 -10.25 -20.19 -7.24
N ASP A 168 -9.49 -21.30 -7.30
CA ASP A 168 -8.97 -22.00 -6.12
C ASP A 168 -7.63 -21.43 -5.62
N ARG A 169 -7.01 -20.53 -6.40
CA ARG A 169 -5.76 -19.82 -6.07
C ARG A 169 -5.85 -18.38 -6.51
N ILE A 170 -5.59 -17.48 -5.57
CA ILE A 170 -5.68 -16.04 -5.77
C ILE A 170 -4.40 -15.36 -5.30
N GLU A 171 -3.81 -14.51 -6.13
CA GLU A 171 -2.74 -13.60 -5.74
C GLU A 171 -3.33 -12.34 -5.11
N VAL A 172 -2.87 -12.03 -3.91
CA VAL A 172 -3.30 -10.90 -3.07
C VAL A 172 -2.12 -9.96 -2.88
N PRO A 173 -2.14 -8.77 -3.50
CA PRO A 173 -1.07 -7.79 -3.30
C PRO A 173 -1.12 -7.18 -1.90
N ILE A 174 0.05 -7.06 -1.25
CA ILE A 174 0.16 -6.47 0.10
C ILE A 174 0.62 -5.01 0.09
N ARG A 175 0.61 -4.36 -1.07
CA ARG A 175 1.14 -2.99 -1.26
C ARG A 175 0.52 -1.94 -0.36
N ASN A 176 -0.76 -2.12 -0.03
CA ASN A 176 -1.54 -1.15 0.76
C ASN A 176 -1.88 -1.66 2.15
N ALA A 177 -1.52 -2.91 2.48
CA ALA A 177 -1.87 -3.57 3.72
C ALA A 177 -0.66 -4.32 4.29
N HIS A 178 -0.24 -3.96 5.48
CA HIS A 178 0.82 -4.63 6.21
C HIS A 178 0.22 -5.20 7.50
N PRO A 179 -0.30 -6.43 7.47
CA PRO A 179 -0.99 -7.00 8.63
C PRO A 179 -0.06 -7.17 9.82
N SER A 180 -0.59 -6.88 11.01
CA SER A 180 0.11 -7.11 12.28
C SER A 180 -0.77 -7.98 13.18
N PRO A 181 -0.29 -9.15 13.65
CA PRO A 181 1.04 -9.72 13.40
C PRO A 181 1.25 -10.14 11.94
N GLU A 182 2.51 -10.20 11.52
CA GLU A 182 2.87 -10.68 10.19
C GLU A 182 2.38 -12.11 9.99
N PRO A 183 1.70 -12.42 8.88
CA PRO A 183 1.17 -13.74 8.64
C PRO A 183 2.24 -14.72 8.17
N GLU A 184 2.00 -16.01 8.42
CA GLU A 184 2.84 -17.13 8.03
C GLU A 184 2.10 -18.08 7.08
N ILE A 185 2.82 -18.92 6.35
CA ILE A 185 2.22 -19.94 5.48
C ILE A 185 1.34 -20.89 6.32
N GLY A 186 0.12 -21.12 5.85
CA GLY A 186 -0.91 -21.90 6.53
C GLY A 186 -1.78 -21.11 7.51
N ASP A 187 -1.49 -19.83 7.76
CA ASP A 187 -2.41 -18.97 8.49
C ASP A 187 -3.68 -18.72 7.66
N VAL A 188 -4.82 -18.54 8.34
CA VAL A 188 -6.03 -18.04 7.69
C VAL A 188 -6.11 -16.54 7.89
N ILE A 189 -6.26 -15.82 6.79
CA ILE A 189 -6.40 -14.37 6.76
C ILE A 189 -7.76 -13.96 6.24
N GLU A 190 -8.26 -12.84 6.74
CA GLU A 190 -9.42 -12.13 6.21
C GLU A 190 -8.91 -11.02 5.31
N ILE A 191 -9.44 -10.96 4.09
CA ILE A 191 -9.03 -10.03 3.04
C ILE A 191 -10.22 -9.16 2.69
N GLU A 192 -10.07 -7.83 2.80
CA GLU A 192 -11.02 -6.83 2.36
C GLU A 192 -10.54 -6.26 1.01
N TYR A 193 -11.39 -6.31 -0.03
CA TYR A 193 -11.03 -5.95 -1.39
C TYR A 193 -12.18 -5.29 -2.17
N ALA A 194 -11.90 -4.74 -3.36
CA ALA A 194 -12.87 -4.04 -4.21
C ALA A 194 -13.96 -4.92 -4.84
N GLY A 195 -13.88 -6.25 -4.68
CA GLY A 195 -14.85 -7.19 -5.22
C GLY A 195 -14.55 -7.66 -6.65
N GLU A 196 -13.55 -7.11 -7.32
CA GLU A 196 -13.12 -7.56 -8.64
C GLU A 196 -11.99 -8.58 -8.54
N ILE A 197 -12.17 -9.72 -9.23
CA ILE A 197 -11.17 -10.78 -9.36
C ILE A 197 -10.87 -10.96 -10.85
N LEU A 198 -9.62 -10.73 -11.25
CA LEU A 198 -9.16 -10.90 -12.62
C LEU A 198 -9.04 -12.39 -12.95
N GLU A 199 -9.65 -12.82 -14.06
CA GLU A 199 -9.65 -14.21 -14.53
C GLU A 199 -8.30 -14.60 -15.17
N THR A 200 -7.27 -14.67 -14.33
CA THR A 200 -5.94 -15.22 -14.66
C THR A 200 -5.71 -16.52 -13.88
N TYR A 201 -4.59 -17.19 -14.06
CA TYR A 201 -4.23 -18.31 -13.19
C TYR A 201 -2.76 -18.22 -12.74
N PRO A 202 -2.52 -18.03 -11.42
CA PRO A 202 -3.51 -17.74 -10.36
C PRO A 202 -4.37 -16.53 -10.71
N ALA A 203 -5.60 -16.47 -10.18
CA ALA A 203 -6.44 -15.28 -10.27
C ALA A 203 -5.80 -14.13 -9.48
N GLN A 204 -6.15 -12.89 -9.76
CA GLN A 204 -5.56 -11.72 -9.12
C GLN A 204 -6.64 -10.80 -8.57
N ILE A 205 -6.41 -10.27 -7.39
CA ILE A 205 -7.16 -9.15 -6.84
C ILE A 205 -6.38 -7.87 -7.12
N ALA A 206 -7.05 -6.83 -7.62
CA ALA A 206 -6.39 -5.56 -7.92
C ALA A 206 -6.25 -4.68 -6.68
N ASP A 207 -7.36 -4.45 -5.96
CA ASP A 207 -7.46 -3.47 -4.88
C ASP A 207 -7.76 -4.16 -3.55
N VAL A 208 -6.75 -4.23 -2.70
CA VAL A 208 -6.83 -4.75 -1.33
C VAL A 208 -6.86 -3.58 -0.37
N TYR A 209 -7.90 -3.52 0.47
CA TYR A 209 -8.12 -2.48 1.46
C TYR A 209 -7.71 -2.89 2.88
N GLY A 210 -7.61 -4.18 3.13
CA GLY A 210 -7.19 -4.69 4.44
C GLY A 210 -6.88 -6.18 4.42
N ILE A 211 -5.93 -6.57 5.26
CA ILE A 211 -5.58 -7.97 5.54
C ILE A 211 -5.45 -8.14 7.05
N LYS A 212 -6.11 -9.16 7.59
CA LYS A 212 -6.08 -9.47 9.02
C LYS A 212 -5.90 -10.96 9.22
N VAL A 213 -4.95 -11.34 10.09
CA VAL A 213 -4.80 -12.75 10.52
C VAL A 213 -5.95 -13.08 11.47
N ILE A 214 -6.74 -14.09 11.12
CA ILE A 214 -7.88 -14.55 11.93
C ILE A 214 -7.64 -15.90 12.59
N GLU A 215 -6.79 -16.75 11.99
CA GLU A 215 -6.39 -18.02 12.57
C GLU A 215 -4.89 -18.27 12.26
N LYS A 216 -4.12 -18.53 13.32
CA LYS A 216 -2.71 -18.92 13.20
C LYS A 216 -2.58 -20.42 12.95
N ASN A 217 -1.75 -20.78 11.99
CA ASN A 217 -1.38 -22.17 11.77
C ASN A 217 -0.68 -22.71 13.03
N LYS A 218 -1.33 -23.61 13.73
CA LYS A 218 -0.72 -24.38 14.83
C LYS A 218 0.13 -25.47 14.19
N GLY A 219 1.31 -25.10 13.67
CA GLY A 219 2.26 -26.06 13.11
C GLY A 219 2.33 -27.31 13.98
N PHE A 220 2.48 -28.47 13.36
CA PHE A 220 2.68 -29.74 14.05
C PHE A 220 3.84 -29.59 15.04
N THR A 221 3.53 -29.45 16.31
CA THR A 221 4.51 -29.66 17.38
C THR A 221 4.98 -31.10 17.24
N HIS A 222 6.16 -31.31 16.70
CA HIS A 222 6.86 -32.58 16.84
C HIS A 222 7.00 -32.82 18.35
N LEU A 223 6.15 -33.70 18.87
CA LEU A 223 6.42 -34.32 20.15
C LEU A 223 7.73 -35.12 19.94
N ALA A 224 8.83 -34.57 20.41
CA ALA A 224 10.04 -35.36 20.61
C ALA A 224 9.68 -36.46 21.61
N ASN A 225 9.67 -37.69 21.14
CA ASN A 225 9.64 -38.82 22.03
C ASN A 225 11.03 -38.85 22.70
N ASP A 226 11.09 -38.44 23.95
CA ASP A 226 12.19 -38.76 24.82
C ASP A 226 12.10 -40.27 25.13
N ASP A 227 13.00 -41.06 24.53
CA ASP A 227 13.39 -42.39 24.96
C ASP A 227 14.78 -42.33 25.64
#